data_d44cb09752e53743db13f58525ced3d1
#
_entry.id   d44cb09752e53743db13f58525ced3d1
#
_cell.length_a   1.000
_cell.length_b   1.000
_cell.length_c   1.000
_cell.angle_alpha   90.00
_cell.angle_beta   90.00
_cell.angle_gamma   90.00
#
_symmetry.space_group_name_H-M   'P 1'
#
loop_
_entity.id
_entity.type
_entity.pdbx_description
1 polymer ?
#
loop_
_entity_poly.entity_id
_entity_poly.type
_entity_poly.pdbx_seq_one_letter_code
_entity_poly.pdbx_strand_id
1 'polypeptide(L)'
;MLNLKRLQYLDAVYQYKNFTQASEALYVSQPAISSAVQALEEELGVRLVVRSSKGVTFTYEGEQFMIWARRILSTCEAAENAMRDLAGTAEQRLRLGISHVLTNPIVP
;
A
#
# COMPACT_ATOMS: atom_id res chain seq x y z
N MET A 1 -12.74 7.25 4.76
CA MET A 1 -11.50 7.32 4.00
C MET A 1 -10.90 5.94 3.83
N LEU A 2 -10.24 5.70 2.72
CA LEU A 2 -9.62 4.42 2.44
C LEU A 2 -8.54 4.07 3.47
N ASN A 3 -8.46 2.80 3.80
CA ASN A 3 -7.51 2.30 4.79
C ASN A 3 -6.32 1.68 4.06
N LEU A 4 -5.12 2.16 4.33
CA LEU A 4 -3.91 1.70 3.63
C LEU A 4 -3.65 0.21 3.84
N LYS A 5 -3.91 -0.30 5.03
CA LYS A 5 -3.71 -1.71 5.30
C LYS A 5 -4.63 -2.58 4.43
N ARG A 6 -5.87 -2.13 4.25
CA ARG A 6 -6.80 -2.84 3.37
C ARG A 6 -6.33 -2.82 1.92
N LEU A 7 -5.73 -1.70 1.49
CA LEU A 7 -5.15 -1.63 0.15
C LEU A 7 -3.98 -2.59 0.00
N GLN A 8 -3.16 -2.72 1.02
CA GLN A 8 -2.05 -3.68 1.00
C GLN A 8 -2.57 -5.11 0.89
N TYR A 9 -3.63 -5.42 1.63
CA TYR A 9 -4.24 -6.75 1.58
C TYR A 9 -4.81 -7.03 0.19
N LEU A 10 -5.50 -6.05 -0.39
CA LEU A 10 -6.06 -6.21 -1.73
C LEU A 10 -4.95 -6.39 -2.78
N ASP A 11 -3.85 -5.66 -2.63
CA ASP A 11 -2.71 -5.78 -3.55
C ASP A 11 -2.11 -7.18 -3.49
N ALA A 12 -2.01 -7.77 -2.32
CA ALA A 12 -1.54 -9.15 -2.18
C ALA A 12 -2.48 -10.13 -2.88
N VAL A 13 -3.80 -9.93 -2.72
CA VAL A 13 -4.77 -10.77 -3.41
C VAL A 13 -4.62 -10.62 -4.93
N TYR A 14 -4.36 -9.42 -5.38
CA TYR A 14 -4.17 -9.17 -6.82
C TYR A 14 -2.90 -9.86 -7.32
N GLN A 15 -1.84 -9.80 -6.54
CA GLN A 15 -0.57 -10.40 -6.92
C GLN A 15 -0.65 -11.92 -7.01
N TYR A 16 -1.28 -12.55 -6.05
CA TYR A 16 -1.31 -14.01 -5.96
C TYR A 16 -2.55 -14.62 -6.58
N LYS A 17 -3.61 -13.85 -6.78
CA LYS A 17 -4.91 -14.33 -7.26
C LYS A 17 -5.42 -15.49 -6.42
N ASN A 18 -5.09 -15.45 -5.13
CA ASN A 18 -5.42 -16.53 -4.20
C ASN A 18 -5.40 -15.99 -2.79
N PHE A 19 -6.51 -16.15 -2.06
CA PHE A 19 -6.62 -15.60 -0.70
C PHE A 19 -5.69 -16.29 0.28
N THR A 20 -5.53 -17.61 0.14
CA THR A 20 -4.66 -18.37 1.04
C THR A 20 -3.20 -17.95 0.86
N GLN A 21 -2.75 -17.85 -0.39
CA GLN A 21 -1.37 -17.45 -0.66
C GLN A 21 -1.12 -16.02 -0.21
N ALA A 22 -2.10 -15.14 -0.41
CA ALA A 22 -1.97 -13.76 0.05
C ALA A 22 -1.83 -13.70 1.56
N SER A 23 -2.63 -14.48 2.29
CA SER A 23 -2.56 -14.50 3.74
C SER A 23 -1.22 -15.03 4.23
N GLU A 24 -0.69 -16.05 3.59
CA GLU A 24 0.61 -16.58 3.95
C GLU A 24 1.72 -15.58 3.71
N ALA A 25 1.66 -14.88 2.59
CA ALA A 25 2.67 -13.88 2.25
C ALA A 25 2.69 -12.72 3.24
N LEU A 26 1.54 -12.35 3.77
CA LEU A 26 1.43 -11.22 4.70
C LEU A 26 1.43 -11.64 6.17
N TYR A 27 1.53 -12.94 6.44
CA TYR A 27 1.53 -13.47 7.81
C TYR A 27 0.29 -13.07 8.59
N VAL A 28 -0.87 -13.13 7.92
CA VAL A 28 -2.15 -12.84 8.55
C VAL A 28 -3.13 -13.96 8.23
N SER A 29 -4.26 -13.98 8.92
CA SER A 29 -5.26 -15.01 8.66
C SER A 29 -6.01 -14.73 7.37
N GLN A 30 -6.50 -15.79 6.75
CA GLN A 30 -7.31 -15.64 5.56
C GLN A 30 -8.58 -14.81 5.81
N PRO A 31 -9.30 -15.03 6.92
CA PRO A 31 -10.45 -14.17 7.21
C PRO A 31 -10.12 -12.70 7.33
N ALA A 32 -8.91 -12.35 7.78
CA ALA A 32 -8.51 -10.94 7.88
C ALA A 32 -8.44 -10.31 6.51
N ILE A 33 -7.88 -11.01 5.52
CA ILE A 33 -7.81 -10.50 4.15
C ILE A 33 -9.20 -10.47 3.53
N SER A 34 -9.97 -11.52 3.74
CA SER A 34 -11.33 -11.60 3.22
C SER A 34 -12.18 -10.45 3.72
N SER A 35 -12.08 -10.16 5.01
CA SER A 35 -12.81 -9.07 5.64
C SER A 35 -12.36 -7.72 5.10
N ALA A 36 -11.06 -7.54 4.87
CA ALA A 36 -10.54 -6.30 4.33
C ALA A 36 -11.06 -6.03 2.92
N VAL A 37 -11.07 -7.05 2.08
CA VAL A 37 -11.59 -6.92 0.71
C VAL A 37 -13.07 -6.59 0.72
N GLN A 38 -13.83 -7.28 1.58
CA GLN A 38 -15.26 -7.01 1.71
C GLN A 38 -15.52 -5.59 2.17
N ALA A 39 -14.73 -5.10 3.13
CA ALA A 39 -14.89 -3.73 3.63
C ALA A 39 -14.62 -2.71 2.53
N LEU A 40 -13.63 -2.96 1.68
CA LEU A 40 -13.35 -2.08 0.55
C LEU A 40 -14.50 -2.09 -0.44
N GLU A 41 -15.04 -3.26 -0.74
CA GLU A 41 -16.17 -3.36 -1.65
C GLU A 41 -17.38 -2.59 -1.12
N GLU A 42 -17.64 -2.69 0.18
CA GLU A 42 -18.73 -1.95 0.80
C GLU A 42 -18.48 -0.45 0.76
N GLU A 43 -17.27 -0.05 1.07
CA GLU A 43 -16.90 1.37 1.09
C GLU A 43 -17.01 1.99 -0.30
N LEU A 44 -16.58 1.26 -1.32
CA LEU A 44 -16.56 1.77 -2.68
C LEU A 44 -17.87 1.55 -3.43
N GLY A 45 -18.70 0.64 -2.92
CA GLY A 45 -19.99 0.35 -3.55
C GLY A 45 -19.87 -0.45 -4.83
N VAL A 46 -18.79 -1.21 -5.01
CA VAL A 46 -18.60 -2.04 -6.20
C VAL A 46 -17.98 -3.38 -5.80
N ARG A 47 -18.15 -4.36 -6.67
CA ARG A 47 -17.45 -5.64 -6.53
C ARG A 47 -16.04 -5.49 -7.08
N LEU A 48 -15.07 -5.90 -6.32
CA LEU A 48 -13.68 -5.87 -6.77
C LEU A 48 -13.19 -7.24 -7.22
N VAL A 49 -13.65 -8.29 -6.56
CA VAL A 49 -13.17 -9.65 -6.83
C VAL A 49 -14.33 -10.62 -6.97
N VAL A 50 -14.06 -11.71 -7.69
CA VAL A 50 -14.97 -12.85 -7.78
C VAL A 50 -14.19 -14.09 -7.42
N ARG A 51 -14.70 -14.84 -6.44
CA ARG A 51 -14.07 -16.08 -6.01
C ARG A 51 -14.65 -17.27 -6.77
N SER A 52 -13.80 -18.23 -7.05
CA SER A 52 -14.24 -19.48 -7.66
C SER A 52 -13.34 -20.60 -7.14
N SER A 53 -13.64 -21.83 -7.50
CA SER A 53 -12.81 -22.97 -7.13
C SER A 53 -11.40 -22.88 -7.70
N LYS A 54 -11.21 -22.06 -8.74
CA LYS A 54 -9.91 -21.90 -9.38
C LYS A 54 -9.11 -20.73 -8.83
N GLY A 55 -9.64 -20.04 -7.83
CA GLY A 55 -8.96 -18.91 -7.22
C GLY A 55 -9.80 -17.65 -7.31
N VAL A 56 -9.12 -16.52 -7.52
CA VAL A 56 -9.74 -15.20 -7.49
C VAL A 56 -9.48 -14.49 -8.81
N THR A 57 -10.53 -13.90 -9.38
CA THR A 57 -10.38 -13.00 -10.51
C THR A 57 -10.86 -11.62 -10.09
N PHE A 58 -10.35 -10.59 -10.74
CA PHE A 58 -10.76 -9.22 -10.46
C PHE A 58 -11.80 -8.78 -11.47
N THR A 59 -12.81 -8.07 -11.01
CA THR A 59 -13.82 -7.48 -11.89
C THR A 59 -13.18 -6.34 -12.67
N TYR A 60 -13.92 -5.80 -13.65
CA TYR A 60 -13.45 -4.61 -14.34
C TYR A 60 -13.19 -3.48 -13.35
N GLU A 61 -14.14 -3.28 -12.41
CA GLU A 61 -13.98 -2.26 -11.37
C GLU A 61 -12.77 -2.53 -10.50
N GLY A 62 -12.53 -3.80 -10.19
CA GLY A 62 -11.36 -4.20 -9.41
C GLY A 62 -10.07 -3.89 -10.12
N GLU A 63 -9.99 -4.17 -11.43
CA GLU A 63 -8.81 -3.85 -12.22
C GLU A 63 -8.56 -2.33 -12.24
N GLN A 64 -9.62 -1.55 -12.43
CA GLN A 64 -9.50 -0.10 -12.43
C GLN A 64 -9.07 0.41 -11.06
N PHE A 65 -9.65 -0.13 -10.00
CA PHE A 65 -9.29 0.30 -8.65
C PHE A 65 -7.83 -0.04 -8.32
N MET A 66 -7.31 -1.15 -8.82
CA MET A 66 -5.93 -1.51 -8.56
C MET A 66 -4.94 -0.48 -9.10
N ILE A 67 -5.27 0.19 -10.20
CA ILE A 67 -4.42 1.26 -10.71
C ILE A 67 -4.27 2.35 -9.64
N TRP A 68 -5.38 2.75 -9.03
CA TRP A 68 -5.35 3.77 -7.98
C TRP A 68 -4.73 3.26 -6.69
N ALA A 69 -5.07 2.04 -6.30
CA ALA A 69 -4.54 1.45 -5.07
C ALA A 69 -3.02 1.38 -5.10
N ARG A 70 -2.46 0.97 -6.24
CA ARG A 70 -1.01 0.87 -6.37
C ARG A 70 -0.33 2.22 -6.38
N ARG A 71 -0.98 3.24 -6.95
CA ARG A 71 -0.47 4.60 -6.88
C ARG A 71 -0.44 5.11 -5.45
N ILE A 72 -1.50 4.84 -4.71
CA ILE A 72 -1.58 5.28 -3.31
C ILE A 72 -0.49 4.61 -2.49
N LEU A 73 -0.33 3.30 -2.64
CA LEU A 73 0.68 2.56 -1.89
C LEU A 73 2.09 3.02 -2.27
N SER A 74 2.33 3.24 -3.55
CA SER A 74 3.62 3.70 -4.04
C SER A 74 3.94 5.10 -3.52
N THR A 75 2.96 5.98 -3.49
CA THR A 75 3.15 7.34 -2.97
C THR A 75 3.42 7.31 -1.47
N CYS A 76 2.73 6.45 -0.75
CA CYS A 76 2.95 6.28 0.68
C CYS A 76 4.39 5.85 0.95
N GLU A 77 4.87 4.88 0.19
CA GLU A 77 6.23 4.40 0.33
C GLU A 77 7.24 5.49 -0.03
N ALA A 78 6.96 6.25 -1.08
CA ALA A 78 7.83 7.35 -1.48
C ALA A 78 7.92 8.42 -0.40
N ALA A 79 6.79 8.72 0.24
CA ALA A 79 6.76 9.69 1.32
C ALA A 79 7.59 9.23 2.51
N GLU A 80 7.48 7.95 2.87
CA GLU A 80 8.26 7.39 3.97
C GLU A 80 9.75 7.42 3.66
N ASN A 81 10.12 7.09 2.44
CA ASN A 81 11.52 7.11 2.02
C ASN A 81 12.07 8.53 2.01
N ALA A 82 11.28 9.50 1.55
CA ALA A 82 11.70 10.90 1.54
C ALA A 82 11.98 11.40 2.97
N MET A 83 11.13 11.02 3.91
CA MET A 83 11.32 11.42 5.29
C MET A 83 12.53 10.74 5.93
N ARG A 84 12.77 9.49 5.60
CA ARG A 84 13.96 8.79 6.08
C ARG A 84 15.24 9.46 5.57
N ASP A 85 15.25 9.86 4.30
CA ASP A 85 16.40 10.54 3.72
C ASP A 85 16.65 11.87 4.40
N LEU A 86 15.59 12.63 4.68
CA LEU A 86 15.73 13.90 5.39
C LEU A 86 16.22 13.70 6.81
N ALA A 87 15.73 12.68 7.49
CA ALA A 87 16.16 12.37 8.85
C ALA A 87 17.65 12.03 8.88
N GLY A 88 18.12 11.23 7.92
CA GLY A 88 19.52 10.90 7.82
C GLY A 88 20.38 12.12 7.53
N THR A 89 19.91 13.00 6.67
CA THR A 89 20.64 14.24 6.36
C THR A 89 20.70 15.15 7.59
N ALA A 90 19.59 15.29 8.31
CA ALA A 90 19.56 16.12 9.52
C ALA A 90 20.53 15.57 10.57
N GLU A 91 20.52 14.27 10.77
CA GLU A 91 21.40 13.61 11.71
C GLU A 91 22.86 13.84 11.35
N GLN A 92 23.17 13.73 10.08
CA GLN A 92 24.51 13.93 9.57
C GLN A 92 24.98 15.37 9.79
N ARG A 93 24.10 16.34 9.56
CA ARG A 93 24.44 17.74 9.79
C ARG A 93 24.75 18.04 11.24
N LEU A 94 23.98 17.48 12.15
CA LEU A 94 24.22 17.62 13.56
C LEU A 94 25.59 17.06 13.97
N ARG A 95 25.92 15.90 13.43
CA ARG A 95 27.16 15.24 13.77
C ARG A 95 28.38 16.04 13.30
N LEU A 96 28.26 16.67 12.13
CA LEU A 96 29.34 17.47 11.58
C LEU A 96 29.37 18.90 12.10
N GLY A 97 28.40 19.29 12.88
CA GLY A 97 28.35 20.65 13.41
C GLY A 97 27.93 21.70 12.40
N ILE A 98 27.34 21.26 11.30
CA ILE A 98 26.91 22.18 10.28
C ILE A 98 25.45 22.46 10.47
N SER A 99 25.13 23.57 10.99
CA SER A 99 23.77 23.80 11.25
C SER A 99 23.12 24.61 10.23
N HIS A 100 23.86 25.28 9.43
CA HIS A 100 23.18 26.18 8.67
C HIS A 100 23.08 25.78 7.34
N VAL A 101 23.40 25.21 7.01
CA VAL A 101 23.28 24.92 5.82
C VAL A 101 22.30 25.04 5.08
N LEU A 102 21.83 25.50 5.05
CA LEU A 102 21.10 25.58 4.38
C LEU A 102 20.53 25.58 3.40
N THR A 103 20.40 25.65 2.99
CA THR A 103 20.00 25.83 2.10
C THR A 103 19.34 25.20 1.31
N ASN A 104 19.01 24.89 1.00
CA ASN A 104 18.41 24.46 0.21
C ASN A 104 17.62 23.82 -0.19
N PRO A 105 17.26 23.69 -0.44
CA PRO A 105 16.58 23.22 -0.79
C PRO A 105 15.82 22.60 -1.43
N ILE A 106 15.42 22.37 -1.67
CA ILE A 106 14.69 21.94 -2.14
C ILE A 106 14.24 21.30 -2.86
N VAL A 107 14.06 20.93 -3.11
CA VAL A 107 13.70 20.46 -3.79
C VAL A 107 13.02 19.90 -4.22
N PRO A 108 12.53 19.69 -4.51
CA PRO A 108 11.69 19.16 -4.93
C PRO A 108 11.28 18.43 -5.15
#